data_a1d7e8d033010ccd2a27bbd7f3706f2c
#
_entry.id   a1d7e8d033010ccd2a27bbd7f3706f2c
#
_cell.length_a   1.000
_cell.length_b   1.000
_cell.length_c   1.000
_cell.angle_alpha   90.00
_cell.angle_beta   90.00
_cell.angle_gamma   90.00
#
_symmetry.space_group_name_H-M   'P 1'
#
loop_
_entity.id
_entity.type
_entity.pdbx_description
1 polymer ?
#
loop_
_entity_poly.entity_id
_entity_poly.type
_entity_poly.pdbx_seq_one_letter_code
_entity_poly.pdbx_strand_id
1 'polypeptide(L)'
;MSDVQAEINEMVEQNDVLLFMKGTPIFPQCGFSSVVAGVLNHLGVEFASVNVLEDPDIRDGIKVYSDWPTIPQLYVKGEFVGGCDIVKEMFEEGELRPYLQDKGVLKAEA
;
A
#
# COMPACT_ATOMS: atom_id res chain seq x y z
N MET A 1 4.22 19.83 -10.85
CA MET A 1 3.57 18.53 -10.62
C MET A 1 2.29 18.46 -11.45
N SER A 2 2.06 17.37 -12.18
CA SER A 2 0.82 17.20 -12.93
C SER A 2 -0.37 17.04 -11.97
N ASP A 3 -1.60 17.21 -12.49
CA ASP A 3 -2.80 17.06 -11.67
C ASP A 3 -2.88 15.68 -11.04
N VAL A 4 -2.52 14.62 -11.79
CA VAL A 4 -2.51 13.25 -11.28
C VAL A 4 -1.45 13.06 -10.19
N GLN A 5 -0.26 13.62 -10.38
CA GLN A 5 0.80 13.54 -9.38
C GLN A 5 0.41 14.27 -8.10
N ALA A 6 -0.22 15.42 -8.19
CA ALA A 6 -0.71 16.16 -7.05
C ALA A 6 -1.82 15.39 -6.32
N GLU A 7 -2.73 14.76 -7.06
CA GLU A 7 -3.81 13.94 -6.52
C GLU A 7 -3.24 12.73 -5.75
N ILE A 8 -2.27 12.03 -6.33
CA ILE A 8 -1.63 10.90 -5.68
C ILE A 8 -0.92 11.34 -4.40
N ASN A 9 -0.17 12.44 -4.47
CA ASN A 9 0.53 12.96 -3.31
C ASN A 9 -0.43 13.31 -2.17
N GLU A 10 -1.57 13.91 -2.49
CA GLU A 10 -2.59 14.22 -1.50
C GLU A 10 -3.15 12.96 -0.85
N MET A 11 -3.48 11.93 -1.65
CA MET A 11 -3.95 10.65 -1.12
C MET A 11 -2.92 10.01 -0.18
N VAL A 12 -1.65 10.03 -0.57
CA VAL A 12 -0.56 9.47 0.24
C VAL A 12 -0.39 10.22 1.56
N GLU A 13 -0.49 11.55 1.53
CA GLU A 13 -0.32 12.37 2.73
C GLU A 13 -1.51 12.28 3.68
N GLN A 14 -2.72 12.09 3.16
CA GLN A 14 -3.94 12.07 3.96
C GLN A 14 -4.25 10.72 4.60
N ASN A 15 -3.56 9.66 4.21
CA ASN A 15 -3.82 8.32 4.72
C ASN A 15 -2.57 7.75 5.38
N ASP A 16 -2.68 7.33 6.62
CA ASP A 16 -1.56 6.78 7.36
C ASP A 16 -1.04 5.49 6.73
N VAL A 17 -1.95 4.63 6.27
CA VAL A 17 -1.60 3.41 5.53
C VAL A 17 -2.46 3.38 4.27
N LEU A 18 -1.82 3.36 3.12
CA LEU A 18 -2.51 3.41 1.83
C LEU A 18 -1.94 2.33 0.90
N LEU A 19 -2.84 1.54 0.33
CA LEU A 19 -2.48 0.48 -0.60
C LEU A 19 -3.08 0.77 -1.98
N PHE A 20 -2.21 0.96 -2.97
CA PHE A 20 -2.63 0.99 -4.38
C PHE A 20 -2.64 -0.45 -4.87
N MET A 21 -3.79 -0.94 -5.33
CA MET A 21 -3.96 -2.34 -5.69
C MET A 21 -4.87 -2.50 -6.88
N LYS A 22 -4.87 -3.69 -7.45
CA LYS A 22 -5.81 -4.09 -8.51
C LYS A 22 -6.98 -4.79 -7.85
N GLY A 23 -8.16 -4.17 -7.94
CA GLY A 23 -9.35 -4.59 -7.24
C GLY A 23 -9.48 -3.92 -5.87
N THR A 24 -10.22 -4.55 -4.98
CA THR A 24 -10.45 -4.09 -3.62
C THR A 24 -9.95 -5.15 -2.63
N PRO A 25 -9.77 -4.78 -1.33
CA PRO A 25 -9.35 -5.79 -0.35
C PRO A 25 -10.31 -6.98 -0.23
N ILE A 26 -11.62 -6.76 -0.47
CA ILE A 26 -12.62 -7.82 -0.42
C ILE A 26 -12.63 -8.63 -1.71
N PHE A 27 -12.42 -7.96 -2.86
CA PHE A 27 -12.42 -8.59 -4.19
C PHE A 27 -11.14 -8.21 -4.95
N PRO A 28 -9.97 -8.73 -4.52
CA PRO A 28 -8.73 -8.44 -5.25
C PRO A 28 -8.78 -9.10 -6.64
N GLN A 29 -8.27 -8.36 -7.65
CA GLN A 29 -8.24 -8.81 -9.05
C GLN A 29 -6.85 -9.23 -9.50
N CYS A 30 -5.92 -9.38 -8.57
CA CYS A 30 -4.54 -9.75 -8.84
C CYS A 30 -4.01 -10.51 -7.63
N GLY A 31 -3.31 -11.63 -7.87
CA GLY A 31 -2.75 -12.43 -6.80
C GLY A 31 -1.77 -11.67 -5.93
N PHE A 32 -0.95 -10.80 -6.53
CA PHE A 32 0.00 -9.98 -5.78
C PHE A 32 -0.70 -8.96 -4.89
N SER A 33 -1.76 -8.32 -5.38
CA SER A 33 -2.58 -7.41 -4.57
C SER A 33 -3.28 -8.15 -3.44
N SER A 34 -3.77 -9.36 -3.70
CA SER A 34 -4.41 -10.21 -2.71
C SER A 34 -3.46 -10.53 -1.54
N VAL A 35 -2.21 -10.84 -1.85
CA VAL A 35 -1.20 -11.15 -0.83
C VAL A 35 -0.98 -9.96 0.10
N VAL A 36 -0.77 -8.77 -0.44
CA VAL A 36 -0.50 -7.58 0.38
C VAL A 36 -1.72 -7.23 1.24
N ALA A 37 -2.91 -7.19 0.65
CA ALA A 37 -4.13 -6.93 1.41
C ALA A 37 -4.35 -7.98 2.50
N GLY A 38 -4.09 -9.24 2.20
CA GLY A 38 -4.20 -10.33 3.16
C GLY A 38 -3.24 -10.19 4.34
N VAL A 39 -2.00 -9.81 4.07
CA VAL A 39 -1.00 -9.57 5.12
C VAL A 39 -1.44 -8.43 6.04
N LEU A 40 -1.90 -7.32 5.49
CA LEU A 40 -2.35 -6.18 6.29
C LEU A 40 -3.56 -6.55 7.14
N ASN A 41 -4.52 -7.29 6.57
CA ASN A 41 -5.68 -7.77 7.32
C ASN A 41 -5.27 -8.75 8.43
N HIS A 42 -4.34 -9.65 8.15
CA HIS A 42 -3.83 -10.60 9.14
C HIS A 42 -3.19 -9.90 10.33
N LEU A 43 -2.43 -8.85 10.08
CA LEU A 43 -1.80 -8.07 11.14
C LEU A 43 -2.78 -7.16 11.89
N GLY A 44 -3.98 -6.97 11.37
CA GLY A 44 -4.98 -6.12 12.00
C GLY A 44 -4.74 -4.63 11.84
N VAL A 45 -3.94 -4.23 10.86
CA VAL A 45 -3.71 -2.81 10.61
C VAL A 45 -4.86 -2.24 9.76
N GLU A 46 -5.33 -1.06 10.14
CA GLU A 46 -6.31 -0.34 9.34
C GLU A 46 -5.62 0.33 8.16
N PHE A 47 -6.19 0.20 6.97
CA PHE A 47 -5.62 0.81 5.78
C PHE A 47 -6.71 1.24 4.80
N ALA A 48 -6.40 2.30 4.06
CA ALA A 48 -7.20 2.70 2.91
C ALA A 48 -6.63 2.03 1.66
N SER A 49 -7.46 1.90 0.62
CA SER A 49 -7.03 1.31 -0.63
C SER A 49 -7.53 2.13 -1.82
N VAL A 50 -6.79 2.06 -2.91
CA VAL A 50 -7.16 2.66 -4.18
C VAL A 50 -7.16 1.54 -5.23
N ASN A 51 -8.31 1.35 -5.87
CA ASN A 51 -8.44 0.37 -6.96
C ASN A 51 -8.00 1.03 -8.27
N VAL A 52 -6.76 0.75 -8.69
CA VAL A 52 -6.19 1.37 -9.89
C VAL A 52 -6.86 0.90 -11.18
N LEU A 53 -7.64 -0.18 -11.13
CA LEU A 53 -8.38 -0.64 -12.31
C LEU A 53 -9.54 0.29 -12.66
N GLU A 54 -10.02 1.09 -11.73
CA GLU A 54 -11.10 2.06 -11.95
C GLU A 54 -10.58 3.41 -12.45
N ASP A 55 -9.27 3.66 -12.37
CA ASP A 55 -8.68 4.93 -12.75
C ASP A 55 -7.33 4.72 -13.46
N PRO A 56 -7.34 4.65 -14.80
CA PRO A 56 -6.11 4.45 -15.57
C PRO A 56 -5.05 5.52 -15.36
N ASP A 57 -5.46 6.75 -15.08
CA ASP A 57 -4.52 7.85 -14.83
C ASP A 57 -3.77 7.63 -13.52
N ILE A 58 -4.45 7.18 -12.48
CA ILE A 58 -3.82 6.81 -11.21
C ILE A 58 -2.92 5.59 -11.41
N ARG A 59 -3.39 4.60 -12.17
CA ARG A 59 -2.61 3.39 -12.45
C ARG A 59 -1.26 3.71 -13.06
N ASP A 60 -1.24 4.57 -14.06
CA ASP A 60 0.00 4.99 -14.71
C ASP A 60 0.78 5.98 -13.85
N GLY A 61 0.07 6.91 -13.22
CA GLY A 61 0.65 7.96 -12.41
C GLY A 61 1.39 7.46 -11.17
N ILE A 62 0.89 6.41 -10.53
CA ILE A 62 1.54 5.88 -9.33
C ILE A 62 2.92 5.30 -9.63
N LYS A 63 3.11 4.75 -10.82
CA LYS A 63 4.40 4.22 -11.24
C LYS A 63 5.43 5.33 -11.41
N VAL A 64 4.99 6.48 -11.91
CA VAL A 64 5.84 7.67 -12.03
C VAL A 64 6.14 8.24 -10.65
N TYR A 65 5.12 8.36 -9.82
CA TYR A 65 5.22 8.92 -8.46
C TYR A 65 6.26 8.18 -7.61
N SER A 66 6.22 6.86 -7.66
CA SER A 66 7.10 5.99 -6.87
C SER A 66 8.42 5.65 -7.55
N ASP A 67 8.52 5.91 -8.85
CA ASP A 67 9.60 5.38 -9.70
C ASP A 67 9.69 3.85 -9.57
N TRP A 68 8.53 3.19 -9.48
CA TRP A 68 8.41 1.75 -9.32
C TRP A 68 7.37 1.20 -10.30
N PRO A 69 7.71 0.17 -11.10
CA PRO A 69 6.92 -0.19 -12.29
C PRO A 69 5.69 -1.05 -12.02
N THR A 70 5.53 -1.59 -10.82
CA THR A 70 4.49 -2.60 -10.57
C THR A 70 3.51 -2.19 -9.48
N ILE A 71 2.35 -2.83 -9.49
CA ILE A 71 1.29 -2.72 -8.49
C ILE A 71 1.08 -4.13 -7.93
N PRO A 72 0.90 -4.31 -6.63
CA PRO A 72 0.52 -3.31 -5.62
C PRO A 72 1.69 -2.47 -5.10
N GLN A 73 1.34 -1.33 -4.48
CA GLN A 73 2.31 -0.45 -3.80
C GLN A 73 1.74 -0.03 -2.46
N LEU A 74 2.53 -0.21 -1.40
CA LEU A 74 2.14 0.13 -0.03
C LEU A 74 2.88 1.38 0.43
N TYR A 75 2.12 2.32 1.00
CA TYR A 75 2.63 3.55 1.63
C TYR A 75 2.24 3.58 3.09
N VAL A 76 3.18 3.93 3.95
CA VAL A 76 2.95 4.09 5.40
C VAL A 76 3.50 5.44 5.82
N LYS A 77 2.64 6.31 6.36
CA LYS A 77 3.02 7.67 6.78
C LYS A 77 3.75 8.44 5.69
N GLY A 78 3.27 8.30 4.44
CA GLY A 78 3.85 8.98 3.29
C GLY A 78 5.09 8.32 2.71
N GLU A 79 5.60 7.27 3.33
CA GLU A 79 6.79 6.55 2.89
C GLU A 79 6.42 5.35 2.03
N PHE A 80 7.05 5.21 0.87
CA PHE A 80 6.88 4.05 0.03
C PHE A 80 7.59 2.84 0.65
N VAL A 81 6.82 1.84 1.07
CA VAL A 81 7.37 0.62 1.67
C VAL A 81 7.84 -0.35 0.59
N GLY A 82 7.01 -0.58 -0.41
CA GLY A 82 7.33 -1.49 -1.50
C GLY A 82 6.09 -2.17 -2.07
N GLY A 83 6.36 -3.13 -2.93
CA GLY A 83 5.32 -3.96 -3.55
C GLY A 83 5.16 -5.29 -2.84
N CYS A 84 4.58 -6.27 -3.56
CA CYS A 84 4.25 -7.58 -3.01
C CYS A 84 5.48 -8.30 -2.43
N ASP A 85 6.58 -8.36 -3.18
CA ASP A 85 7.75 -9.12 -2.75
C ASP A 85 8.35 -8.57 -1.46
N ILE A 86 8.47 -7.26 -1.37
CA ILE A 86 9.05 -6.59 -0.19
C ILE A 86 8.15 -6.75 1.04
N VAL A 87 6.86 -6.52 0.87
CA VAL A 87 5.89 -6.65 1.97
C VAL A 87 5.84 -8.10 2.47
N LYS A 88 5.81 -9.05 1.54
CA LYS A 88 5.79 -10.47 1.88
C LYS A 88 7.06 -10.89 2.63
N GLU A 89 8.22 -10.46 2.14
CA GLU A 89 9.50 -10.75 2.79
C GLU A 89 9.57 -10.17 4.20
N MET A 90 9.19 -8.91 4.37
CA MET A 90 9.14 -8.28 5.70
C MET A 90 8.21 -9.04 6.64
N PHE A 91 7.07 -9.48 6.13
CA PHE A 91 6.11 -10.24 6.92
C PHE A 91 6.68 -11.60 7.34
N GLU A 92 7.28 -12.34 6.41
CA GLU A 92 7.83 -13.67 6.69
C GLU A 92 9.02 -13.62 7.64
N GLU A 93 9.82 -12.55 7.59
CA GLU A 93 10.97 -12.35 8.48
C GLU A 93 10.59 -11.73 9.82
N GLY A 94 9.31 -11.42 10.03
CA GLY A 94 8.85 -10.82 11.27
C GLY A 94 9.20 -9.35 11.45
N GLU A 95 9.57 -8.66 10.36
CA GLU A 95 9.97 -7.27 10.38
C GLU A 95 8.81 -6.30 10.17
N LEU A 96 7.74 -6.74 9.51
CA LEU A 96 6.65 -5.83 9.13
C LEU A 96 5.86 -5.33 10.35
N ARG A 97 5.56 -6.21 11.30
CA ARG A 97 4.82 -5.82 12.52
C ARG A 97 5.55 -4.73 13.30
N PRO A 98 6.83 -4.91 13.68
CA PRO A 98 7.54 -3.85 14.39
C PRO A 98 7.69 -2.57 13.57
N TYR A 99 7.86 -2.67 12.26
CA TYR A 99 7.89 -1.49 11.40
C TYR A 99 6.59 -0.68 11.51
N LEU A 100 5.44 -1.36 11.42
CA LEU A 100 4.14 -0.70 11.53
C LEU A 100 3.88 -0.15 12.93
N GLN A 101 4.35 -0.85 13.97
CA GLN A 101 4.25 -0.37 15.35
C GLN A 101 5.10 0.89 15.55
N ASP A 102 6.31 0.92 15.03
CA ASP A 102 7.20 2.09 15.10
C ASP A 102 6.61 3.30 14.38
N LYS A 103 5.88 3.08 13.30
CA LYS A 103 5.19 4.14 12.57
C LYS A 103 3.89 4.60 13.26
N GLY A 104 3.48 3.93 14.31
CA GLY A 104 2.27 4.28 15.05
C GLY A 104 0.98 3.89 14.37
N VAL A 105 1.01 3.02 13.37
CA VAL A 105 -0.18 2.58 12.62
C VAL A 105 -0.67 1.22 13.07
N LEU A 106 0.04 0.55 13.95
CA LEU A 106 -0.35 -0.72 14.54
C LEU A 106 -0.04 -0.65 16.02
N LYS A 107 -0.98 -1.13 16.85
CA LYS A 107 -0.79 -1.11 18.30
C LYS A 107 0.29 -2.10 18.72
N ALA A 108 1.06 -1.72 19.75
CA ALA A 108 1.98 -2.64 20.39
C ALA A 108 1.18 -3.77 21.01
N GLU A 109 1.72 -4.98 20.95
CA GLU A 109 1.09 -6.12 21.61
C GLU A 109 1.21 -5.98 23.13
N ALA A 110 0.12 -6.31 23.80
CA ALA A 110 0.07 -6.28 25.27
C ALA A 110 0.89 -7.44 25.86
#